data_6a134df91e84ea4bfe242f5c5b17ac0a
#
_entry.id   6a134df91e84ea4bfe242f5c5b17ac0a
#
_cell.length_a   1.000
_cell.length_b   1.000
_cell.length_c   1.000
_cell.angle_alpha   90.00
_cell.angle_beta   90.00
_cell.angle_gamma   90.00
#
_symmetry.space_group_name_H-M   'P 1'
#
loop_
_entity.id
_entity.type
_entity.pdbx_description
1 polymer ?
#
loop_
_entity_poly.entity_id
_entity_poly.type
_entity_poly.pdbx_seq_one_letter_code
_entity_poly.pdbx_strand_id
1 'polypeptide(L)'
;EMCIRDRGKRARVGARCVFGNGILTGEVTDILEEGNRLIRFSFDHEKYENIYNILHEIGLMPLPPYITEQLQDNDRYQTVYARTEGSAAAPTAGLHFTRELLEKLRDKGVAIAPVMLHVGLGTFRPVKETEITDHVMHTEFFSVPAASAELINSRRAAGGRVICVGTT
;
A
#
# COMPACT_ATOMS: atom_id res chain seq x y z
N GLU A 1 0.52 1.51 10.69
CA GLU A 1 -0.66 2.37 10.68
C GLU A 1 -1.67 1.83 11.67
N MET A 2 -1.60 2.31 12.88
CA MET A 2 -2.73 2.05 13.77
C MET A 2 -3.95 2.76 13.17
N CYS A 3 -4.89 1.96 12.70
CA CYS A 3 -6.09 2.45 12.05
C CYS A 3 -6.82 3.43 12.98
N ILE A 4 -6.65 4.72 12.77
CA ILE A 4 -7.37 5.79 13.46
C ILE A 4 -8.83 5.83 12.98
N ARG A 5 -9.29 4.74 12.37
CA ARG A 5 -10.60 4.63 11.74
C ARG A 5 -11.75 4.87 12.70
N ASP A 6 -11.67 4.32 13.91
CA ASP A 6 -12.74 4.44 14.91
C ASP A 6 -12.64 5.73 15.75
N ARG A 7 -11.48 6.36 15.79
CA ARG A 7 -11.22 7.59 16.55
C ARG A 7 -10.98 8.82 15.68
N GLY A 8 -11.01 8.67 14.35
CA GLY A 8 -10.71 9.74 13.41
C GLY A 8 -11.53 11.03 13.62
N LYS A 9 -12.82 10.90 13.96
CA LYS A 9 -13.68 12.06 14.27
C LYS A 9 -13.24 12.80 15.56
N ARG A 10 -12.49 12.17 16.46
CA ARG A 10 -11.99 12.77 17.71
C ARG A 10 -10.58 13.33 17.58
N ALA A 11 -9.84 12.97 16.55
CA ALA A 11 -8.50 13.47 16.29
C ALA A 11 -8.59 14.87 15.66
N ARG A 12 -8.63 15.90 16.50
CA ARG A 12 -8.62 17.32 16.12
C ARG A 12 -7.19 17.80 15.96
N VAL A 13 -6.99 18.94 15.31
CA VAL A 13 -5.69 19.62 15.25
C VAL A 13 -5.16 19.83 16.69
N GLY A 14 -3.89 19.51 16.92
CA GLY A 14 -3.24 19.49 18.25
C GLY A 14 -3.42 18.17 19.03
N ALA A 15 -4.24 17.22 18.55
CA ALA A 15 -4.34 15.93 19.22
C ALA A 15 -3.02 15.15 19.10
N ARG A 16 -2.60 14.53 20.19
CA ARG A 16 -1.38 13.71 20.25
C ARG A 16 -1.72 12.25 20.31
N CYS A 17 -0.96 11.46 19.55
CA CYS A 17 -1.01 10.00 19.50
C CYS A 17 0.36 9.45 19.92
N VAL A 18 0.35 8.35 20.65
CA VAL A 18 1.56 7.65 21.11
C VAL A 18 1.51 6.22 20.60
N PHE A 19 2.59 5.77 19.98
CA PHE A 19 2.72 4.45 19.38
C PHE A 19 3.91 3.72 19.96
N GLY A 20 3.85 2.38 19.97
CA GLY A 20 4.96 1.52 20.41
C GLY A 20 5.47 1.86 21.81
N ASN A 21 4.58 2.06 22.80
CA ASN A 21 4.95 2.41 24.18
C ASN A 21 5.83 3.68 24.29
N GLY A 22 5.61 4.66 23.40
CA GLY A 22 6.33 5.92 23.43
C GLY A 22 7.50 6.05 22.45
N ILE A 23 7.78 5.01 21.67
CA ILE A 23 8.85 5.02 20.65
C ILE A 23 8.56 6.08 19.58
N LEU A 24 7.28 6.21 19.17
CA LEU A 24 6.84 7.19 18.20
C LEU A 24 5.69 8.02 18.76
N THR A 25 5.77 9.32 18.61
CA THR A 25 4.68 10.24 18.91
C THR A 25 4.24 10.96 17.65
N GLY A 26 2.94 11.24 17.52
CA GLY A 26 2.38 11.96 16.41
C GLY A 26 1.48 13.09 16.90
N GLU A 27 1.56 14.26 16.29
CA GLU A 27 0.67 15.40 16.53
C GLU A 27 -0.10 15.70 15.24
N VAL A 28 -1.42 15.77 15.34
CA VAL A 28 -2.28 16.18 14.23
C VAL A 28 -2.05 17.66 13.95
N THR A 29 -1.48 17.96 12.80
CA THR A 29 -1.19 19.35 12.39
C THR A 29 -2.28 19.95 11.54
N ASP A 30 -3.01 19.11 10.79
CA ASP A 30 -4.09 19.57 9.90
C ASP A 30 -5.13 18.48 9.64
N ILE A 31 -6.30 18.90 9.16
CA ILE A 31 -7.38 18.03 8.70
C ILE A 31 -7.59 18.31 7.22
N LEU A 32 -7.21 17.35 6.40
CA LEU A 32 -7.34 17.42 4.96
C LEU A 32 -8.75 17.04 4.51
N GLU A 33 -9.00 17.25 3.22
CA GLU A 33 -10.23 16.79 2.56
C GLU A 33 -10.49 15.30 2.85
N GLU A 34 -11.75 14.91 2.80
CA GLU A 34 -12.22 13.54 3.08
C GLU A 34 -11.91 13.03 4.49
N GLY A 35 -11.53 13.92 5.40
CA GLY A 35 -11.28 13.58 6.80
C GLY A 35 -9.91 12.95 7.07
N ASN A 36 -8.99 13.03 6.15
CA ASN A 36 -7.59 12.68 6.38
C ASN A 36 -6.94 13.60 7.41
N ARG A 37 -5.95 13.12 8.12
CA ARG A 37 -5.19 13.89 9.11
C ARG A 37 -3.75 14.00 8.65
N LEU A 38 -3.22 15.20 8.65
CA LEU A 38 -1.79 15.41 8.54
C LEU A 38 -1.19 15.28 9.94
N ILE A 39 -0.21 14.39 10.08
CA ILE A 39 0.40 14.09 11.37
C ILE A 39 1.90 14.37 11.27
N ARG A 40 2.39 15.18 12.19
CA ARG A 40 3.83 15.36 12.39
C ARG A 40 4.31 14.33 13.39
N PHE A 41 5.24 13.49 12.96
CA PHE A 41 5.85 12.49 13.81
C PHE A 41 7.10 13.04 14.50
N SER A 42 7.32 12.60 15.73
CA SER A 42 8.51 12.87 16.52
C SER A 42 8.99 11.57 17.15
N PHE A 43 10.28 11.32 17.09
CA PHE A 43 10.94 10.14 17.62
C PHE A 43 12.39 10.48 18.00
N ASP A 44 13.06 9.57 18.67
CA ASP A 44 14.47 9.71 19.06
C ASP A 44 15.39 9.45 17.86
N HIS A 45 16.02 10.50 17.36
CA HIS A 45 16.95 10.47 16.24
C HIS A 45 18.33 9.90 16.58
N GLU A 46 18.67 9.74 17.89
CA GLU A 46 19.89 9.06 18.29
C GLU A 46 19.72 7.53 18.20
N LYS A 47 18.48 7.07 18.40
CA LYS A 47 18.14 5.64 18.36
C LYS A 47 17.71 5.17 16.97
N TYR A 48 17.02 6.00 16.20
CA TYR A 48 16.45 5.63 14.90
C TYR A 48 16.90 6.60 13.82
N GLU A 49 17.49 6.06 12.76
CA GLU A 49 17.95 6.85 11.61
C GLU A 49 16.80 7.55 10.87
N ASN A 50 15.68 6.84 10.73
CA ASN A 50 14.49 7.34 10.05
C ASN A 50 13.22 6.67 10.57
N ILE A 51 12.06 7.21 10.15
CA ILE A 51 10.76 6.71 10.58
C ILE A 51 10.47 5.27 10.12
N TYR A 52 11.02 4.84 8.99
CA TYR A 52 10.78 3.50 8.47
C TYR A 52 11.34 2.42 9.39
N ASN A 53 12.49 2.66 10.03
CA ASN A 53 13.04 1.75 11.05
C ASN A 53 12.03 1.51 12.18
N ILE A 54 11.36 2.58 12.62
CA ILE A 54 10.33 2.49 13.65
C ILE A 54 9.08 1.76 13.14
N LEU A 55 8.63 2.08 11.92
CA LEU A 55 7.46 1.44 11.33
C LEU A 55 7.70 -0.07 11.12
N HIS A 56 8.91 -0.49 10.83
CA HIS A 56 9.27 -1.92 10.78
C HIS A 56 9.21 -2.59 12.16
N GLU A 57 9.58 -1.87 13.22
CA GLU A 57 9.60 -2.41 14.59
C GLU A 57 8.18 -2.51 15.18
N ILE A 58 7.35 -1.46 15.02
CA ILE A 58 6.06 -1.36 15.71
C ILE A 58 4.85 -1.45 14.76
N GLY A 59 5.07 -1.40 13.45
CA GLY A 59 4.02 -1.41 12.45
C GLY A 59 3.34 -2.77 12.36
N LEU A 60 2.04 -2.72 12.08
CA LEU A 60 1.25 -3.90 11.76
C LEU A 60 0.80 -3.81 10.30
N MET A 61 0.77 -4.96 9.63
CA MET A 61 0.23 -5.03 8.27
C MET A 61 -1.25 -4.63 8.27
N PRO A 62 -1.65 -3.60 7.51
CA PRO A 62 -3.06 -3.23 7.42
C PRO A 62 -3.83 -4.30 6.66
N LEU A 63 -4.80 -4.90 7.33
CA LEU A 63 -5.67 -5.91 6.75
C LEU A 63 -7.03 -5.31 6.41
N PRO A 64 -7.73 -5.84 5.39
CA PRO A 64 -9.12 -5.51 5.15
C PRO A 64 -9.98 -5.82 6.38
N PRO A 65 -11.05 -5.04 6.63
CA PRO A 65 -11.85 -5.17 7.87
C PRO A 65 -12.52 -6.52 8.08
N TYR A 66 -12.68 -7.33 7.03
CA TYR A 66 -13.24 -8.67 7.11
C TYR A 66 -12.24 -9.73 7.59
N ILE A 67 -10.94 -9.41 7.62
CA ILE A 67 -9.91 -10.28 8.21
C ILE A 67 -9.73 -9.83 9.66
N THR A 68 -10.20 -10.65 10.58
CA THR A 68 -10.19 -10.38 12.02
C THR A 68 -9.03 -11.06 12.73
N GLU A 69 -8.45 -12.08 12.13
CA GLU A 69 -7.27 -12.76 12.67
C GLU A 69 -6.02 -11.88 12.53
N GLN A 70 -5.23 -11.86 13.61
CA GLN A 70 -3.95 -11.19 13.60
C GLN A 70 -2.93 -12.04 12.86
N LEU A 71 -2.22 -11.45 11.90
CA LEU A 71 -1.14 -12.15 11.21
C LEU A 71 0.02 -12.44 12.16
N GLN A 72 0.46 -13.70 12.16
CA GLN A 72 1.69 -14.11 12.84
C GLN A 72 2.93 -13.77 12.00
N ASP A 73 2.76 -13.72 10.68
CA ASP A 73 3.78 -13.40 9.70
C ASP A 73 3.25 -12.29 8.78
N ASN A 74 3.81 -11.10 8.92
CA ASN A 74 3.41 -9.91 8.15
C ASN A 74 3.68 -10.07 6.65
N ASP A 75 4.71 -10.83 6.27
CA ASP A 75 5.09 -11.03 4.86
C ASP A 75 4.06 -11.87 4.11
N ARG A 76 3.24 -12.64 4.82
CA ARG A 76 2.20 -13.46 4.20
C ARG A 76 1.12 -12.63 3.49
N TYR A 77 0.88 -11.40 3.92
CA TYR A 77 -0.07 -10.50 3.28
C TYR A 77 0.61 -9.47 2.37
N GLN A 78 1.75 -9.87 1.78
CA GLN A 78 2.47 -9.06 0.80
C GLN A 78 2.91 -9.94 -0.38
N THR A 79 3.05 -9.34 -1.55
CA THR A 79 3.51 -10.05 -2.74
C THR A 79 5.01 -10.30 -2.68
N VAL A 80 5.46 -11.44 -3.21
CA VAL A 80 6.90 -11.81 -3.26
C VAL A 80 7.73 -10.89 -4.16
N TYR A 81 7.08 -10.01 -4.92
CA TYR A 81 7.74 -9.04 -5.81
C TYR A 81 7.61 -7.59 -5.32
N ALA A 82 7.04 -7.35 -4.14
CA ALA A 82 7.06 -6.02 -3.52
C ALA A 82 8.49 -5.55 -3.29
N ARG A 83 8.79 -4.28 -3.61
CA ARG A 83 10.15 -3.71 -3.51
C ARG A 83 10.20 -2.34 -2.89
N THR A 84 9.20 -1.52 -3.12
CA THR A 84 9.19 -0.12 -2.72
C THR A 84 8.06 0.11 -1.73
N GLU A 85 8.41 0.64 -0.57
CA GLU A 85 7.46 1.00 0.46
C GLU A 85 6.69 2.27 0.08
N GLY A 86 5.48 2.44 0.63
CA GLY A 86 4.65 3.63 0.41
C GLY A 86 3.19 3.34 0.06
N SER A 87 2.81 2.06 -0.11
CA SER A 87 1.44 1.65 -0.36
C SER A 87 0.71 1.36 0.94
N ALA A 88 -0.56 1.78 1.06
CA ALA A 88 -1.42 1.48 2.20
C ALA A 88 -2.08 0.09 2.09
N ALA A 89 -2.07 -0.53 0.90
CA ALA A 89 -2.65 -1.85 0.68
C ALA A 89 -1.77 -2.70 -0.24
N ALA A 90 -1.78 -4.02 -0.01
CA ALA A 90 -1.12 -4.98 -0.88
C ALA A 90 -2.01 -5.31 -2.10
N PRO A 91 -1.43 -5.56 -3.30
CA PRO A 91 -2.16 -6.01 -4.46
C PRO A 91 -2.55 -7.50 -4.30
N THR A 92 -3.69 -7.75 -3.67
CA THR A 92 -4.11 -9.08 -3.22
C THR A 92 -4.21 -10.12 -4.34
N ALA A 93 -4.49 -9.71 -5.57
CA ALA A 93 -4.46 -10.60 -6.74
C ALA A 93 -3.07 -11.21 -7.00
N GLY A 94 -2.01 -10.57 -6.52
CA GLY A 94 -0.64 -11.04 -6.64
C GLY A 94 -0.17 -11.99 -5.54
N LEU A 95 -0.96 -12.19 -4.47
CA LEU A 95 -0.58 -13.06 -3.34
C LEU A 95 -0.46 -14.55 -3.73
N HIS A 96 -1.08 -14.95 -4.83
CA HIS A 96 -0.97 -16.31 -5.35
C HIS A 96 0.36 -16.63 -6.03
N PHE A 97 1.16 -15.62 -6.37
CA PHE A 97 2.46 -15.84 -6.98
C PHE A 97 3.50 -16.18 -5.92
N THR A 98 4.24 -17.25 -6.18
CA THR A 98 5.46 -17.59 -5.44
C THR A 98 6.68 -17.29 -6.32
N ARG A 99 7.87 -17.26 -5.73
CA ARG A 99 9.13 -17.07 -6.47
C ARG A 99 9.31 -18.19 -7.51
N GLU A 100 9.03 -19.44 -7.11
CA GLU A 100 9.13 -20.62 -7.96
C GLU A 100 8.13 -20.57 -9.13
N LEU A 101 6.91 -20.06 -8.91
CA LEU A 101 5.93 -19.87 -9.97
C LEU A 101 6.40 -18.83 -10.97
N LEU A 102 6.96 -17.70 -10.50
CA LEU A 102 7.49 -16.66 -11.38
C LEU A 102 8.67 -17.17 -12.20
N GLU A 103 9.54 -18.02 -11.64
CA GLU A 103 10.64 -18.69 -12.37
C GLU A 103 10.10 -19.64 -13.44
N LYS A 104 9.15 -20.49 -13.10
CA LYS A 104 8.49 -21.38 -14.07
C LYS A 104 7.83 -20.65 -15.23
N LEU A 105 7.27 -19.46 -14.98
CA LEU A 105 6.70 -18.61 -16.03
C LEU A 105 7.81 -18.08 -16.95
N ARG A 106 8.94 -17.63 -16.39
CA ARG A 106 10.10 -17.20 -17.20
C ARG A 106 10.65 -18.33 -18.05
N ASP A 107 10.79 -19.53 -17.50
CA ASP A 107 11.26 -20.73 -18.22
C ASP A 107 10.35 -21.08 -19.39
N LYS A 108 9.05 -20.78 -19.27
CA LYS A 108 8.09 -20.92 -20.38
C LYS A 108 8.11 -19.77 -21.38
N GLY A 109 9.03 -18.82 -21.26
CA GLY A 109 9.14 -17.66 -22.15
C GLY A 109 8.17 -16.53 -21.86
N VAL A 110 7.46 -16.57 -20.72
CA VAL A 110 6.60 -15.46 -20.29
C VAL A 110 7.47 -14.32 -19.75
N ALA A 111 7.35 -13.14 -20.37
CA ALA A 111 8.02 -11.95 -19.89
C ALA A 111 7.25 -11.34 -18.72
N ILE A 112 7.97 -10.93 -17.67
CA ILE A 112 7.40 -10.28 -16.49
C ILE A 112 7.85 -8.83 -16.49
N ALA A 113 6.90 -7.91 -16.61
CA ALA A 113 7.13 -6.48 -16.63
C ALA A 113 6.59 -5.85 -15.33
N PRO A 114 7.43 -5.55 -14.34
CA PRO A 114 7.00 -4.95 -13.10
C PRO A 114 6.61 -3.49 -13.32
N VAL A 115 5.51 -3.08 -12.69
CA VAL A 115 5.07 -1.70 -12.54
C VAL A 115 4.92 -1.40 -11.06
N MET A 116 5.09 -0.14 -10.67
CA MET A 116 4.93 0.29 -9.29
C MET A 116 3.62 1.04 -9.13
N LEU A 117 2.86 0.66 -8.12
CA LEU A 117 1.62 1.32 -7.70
C LEU A 117 1.70 1.61 -6.21
N HIS A 118 1.35 2.83 -5.82
CA HIS A 118 1.13 3.20 -4.43
C HIS A 118 -0.36 3.32 -4.18
N VAL A 119 -0.95 2.22 -3.71
CA VAL A 119 -2.38 2.15 -3.39
C VAL A 119 -2.65 2.99 -2.13
N GLY A 120 -3.49 3.99 -2.28
CA GLY A 120 -3.82 4.93 -1.22
C GLY A 120 -4.90 4.42 -0.26
N LEU A 121 -5.19 5.23 0.78
CA LEU A 121 -6.23 4.94 1.77
C LEU A 121 -7.64 4.89 1.18
N GLY A 122 -7.84 5.47 0.00
CA GLY A 122 -9.12 5.46 -0.71
C GLY A 122 -9.67 4.06 -0.96
N THR A 123 -8.79 3.08 -1.19
CA THR A 123 -9.14 1.68 -1.43
C THR A 123 -9.93 1.02 -0.28
N PHE A 124 -9.77 1.52 0.96
CA PHE A 124 -10.48 0.99 2.13
C PHE A 124 -11.78 1.76 2.43
N ARG A 125 -12.14 2.75 1.61
CA ARG A 125 -13.34 3.55 1.83
C ARG A 125 -14.54 2.87 1.20
N PRO A 126 -15.64 2.71 1.95
CA PRO A 126 -16.88 2.24 1.36
C PRO A 126 -17.44 3.32 0.40
N VAL A 127 -17.96 2.88 -0.72
CA VAL A 127 -18.77 3.71 -1.61
C VAL A 127 -20.01 4.16 -0.83
N LYS A 128 -20.29 5.47 -0.82
CA LYS A 128 -21.43 6.06 -0.09
C LYS A 128 -22.51 6.56 -1.03
N GLU A 129 -22.15 6.78 -2.26
CA GLU A 129 -23.00 7.30 -3.31
C GLU A 129 -24.01 6.21 -3.73
N THR A 130 -25.26 6.62 -3.94
CA THR A 130 -26.35 5.74 -4.41
C THR A 130 -26.24 5.50 -5.91
N GLU A 131 -25.82 6.55 -6.64
CA GLU A 131 -25.62 6.51 -8.08
C GLU A 131 -24.12 6.37 -8.37
N ILE A 132 -23.77 5.41 -9.24
CA ILE A 132 -22.37 5.11 -9.58
C ILE A 132 -21.68 6.29 -10.28
N THR A 133 -22.45 7.11 -10.99
CA THR A 133 -21.95 8.30 -11.71
C THR A 133 -21.52 9.42 -10.79
N ASP A 134 -21.97 9.42 -9.54
CA ASP A 134 -21.66 10.45 -8.55
C ASP A 134 -20.40 10.08 -7.75
N HIS A 135 -19.92 8.82 -7.90
CA HIS A 135 -18.72 8.37 -7.22
C HIS A 135 -17.46 8.98 -7.85
N VAL A 136 -16.75 9.77 -7.05
CA VAL A 136 -15.45 10.33 -7.44
C VAL A 136 -14.36 9.30 -7.14
N MET A 137 -13.74 8.78 -8.20
CA MET A 137 -12.60 7.86 -8.06
C MET A 137 -11.41 8.60 -7.45
N HIS A 138 -10.79 7.97 -6.46
CA HIS A 138 -9.55 8.47 -5.87
C HIS A 138 -8.38 8.30 -6.86
N THR A 139 -7.39 9.16 -6.72
CA THR A 139 -6.15 9.10 -7.53
C THR A 139 -5.09 8.32 -6.78
N GLU A 140 -4.28 7.57 -7.52
CA GLU A 140 -3.17 6.80 -7.00
C GLU A 140 -1.90 7.11 -7.79
N PHE A 141 -0.77 7.06 -7.11
CA PHE A 141 0.52 7.24 -7.75
C PHE A 141 0.97 5.94 -8.41
N PHE A 142 1.43 6.02 -9.65
CA PHE A 142 2.02 4.87 -10.34
C PHE A 142 3.31 5.27 -11.07
N SER A 143 4.15 4.28 -11.33
CA SER A 143 5.34 4.43 -12.15
C SER A 143 5.54 3.20 -13.02
N VAL A 144 5.75 3.44 -14.32
CA VAL A 144 6.10 2.40 -15.28
C VAL A 144 7.56 2.61 -15.69
N PRO A 145 8.51 1.78 -15.24
CA PRO A 145 9.90 1.87 -15.67
C PRO A 145 10.03 1.74 -17.20
N ALA A 146 10.95 2.49 -17.80
CA ALA A 146 11.18 2.47 -19.25
C ALA A 146 11.39 1.04 -19.78
N ALA A 147 12.19 0.25 -19.08
CA ALA A 147 12.43 -1.16 -19.44
C ALA A 147 11.15 -2.01 -19.45
N SER A 148 10.21 -1.77 -18.51
CA SER A 148 8.92 -2.46 -18.51
C SER A 148 8.05 -2.02 -19.67
N ALA A 149 8.02 -0.73 -19.98
CA ALA A 149 7.27 -0.20 -21.11
C ALA A 149 7.79 -0.74 -22.45
N GLU A 150 9.10 -0.75 -22.66
CA GLU A 150 9.75 -1.33 -23.85
C GLU A 150 9.45 -2.82 -23.99
N LEU A 151 9.54 -3.58 -22.89
CA LEU A 151 9.23 -5.00 -22.87
C LEU A 151 7.76 -5.26 -23.27
N ILE A 152 6.82 -4.53 -22.69
CA ILE A 152 5.40 -4.64 -23.01
C ILE A 152 5.15 -4.33 -24.51
N ASN A 153 5.69 -3.21 -25.00
CA ASN A 153 5.49 -2.78 -26.38
C ASN A 153 6.10 -3.78 -27.37
N SER A 154 7.31 -4.27 -27.13
CA SER A 154 7.97 -5.25 -28.00
C SER A 154 7.20 -6.57 -28.05
N ARG A 155 6.67 -7.04 -26.92
CA ARG A 155 5.87 -8.26 -26.90
C ARG A 155 4.53 -8.12 -27.61
N ARG A 156 3.89 -6.97 -27.45
CA ARG A 156 2.64 -6.65 -28.21
C ARG A 156 2.90 -6.59 -29.70
N ALA A 157 3.95 -5.92 -30.14
CA ALA A 157 4.33 -5.83 -31.55
C ALA A 157 4.62 -7.21 -32.17
N ALA A 158 5.14 -8.16 -31.37
CA ALA A 158 5.36 -9.55 -31.79
C ALA A 158 4.09 -10.42 -31.73
N GLY A 159 2.91 -9.86 -31.50
CA GLY A 159 1.64 -10.61 -31.42
C GLY A 159 1.39 -11.29 -30.07
N GLY A 160 2.18 -10.99 -29.06
CA GLY A 160 2.02 -11.53 -27.71
C GLY A 160 0.82 -10.91 -26.97
N ARG A 161 0.28 -11.66 -26.01
CA ARG A 161 -0.77 -11.16 -25.10
C ARG A 161 -0.13 -10.44 -23.92
N VAL A 162 -0.79 -9.38 -23.44
CA VAL A 162 -0.47 -8.71 -22.20
C VAL A 162 -1.54 -9.08 -21.16
N ILE A 163 -1.08 -9.57 -20.02
CA ILE A 163 -1.93 -9.99 -18.90
C ILE A 163 -1.56 -9.11 -17.71
N CYS A 164 -2.53 -8.36 -17.21
CA CYS A 164 -2.37 -7.54 -16.00
C CYS A 164 -2.77 -8.36 -14.77
N VAL A 165 -2.01 -8.20 -13.69
CA VAL A 165 -2.29 -8.83 -12.40
C VAL A 165 -2.49 -7.73 -11.38
N GLY A 166 -3.72 -7.55 -10.95
CA GLY A 166 -4.18 -6.49 -10.07
C GLY A 166 -5.40 -5.79 -10.65
N THR A 167 -6.05 -4.95 -9.83
CA THR A 167 -7.26 -4.20 -10.19
C THR A 167 -7.02 -2.70 -10.33
N THR A 168 -5.85 -2.25 -9.97
CA THR A 168 -5.46 -0.82 -10.04
C THR A 168 -4.74 -0.52 -11.33
#